data_3528d471625d6da8840623ab61d7e4ae
#
_entry.id   3528d471625d6da8840623ab61d7e4ae
#
_cell.length_a   1.000
_cell.length_b   1.000
_cell.length_c   1.000
_cell.angle_alpha   90.00
_cell.angle_beta   90.00
_cell.angle_gamma   90.00
#
_symmetry.space_group_name_H-M   'P 1'
#
loop_
_entity.id
_entity.type
_entity.pdbx_description
1 polymer ?
#
loop_
_entity_poly.entity_id
_entity_poly.type
_entity_poly.pdbx_seq_one_letter_code
_entity_poly.pdbx_strand_id
1 'polypeptide(L)'
;MTFGTPKYDDNGDIDNAILYCAGSLGDFSGINKILPLTEKGDAFDADKYFFICMSALGSPGSCSPSSTDLKNKFPKYSLVDVVNFQKQFLSEKFAIKHVLGLIGNSMGGFVGLTQAIEYPDFQDFVICGVSSYKVAGHDYILSKFVDEIITSDPDYAKGEMTYSLIRTLRIACLAEFNFGLSKEALRAMANEELAENFETFGNEMLETDIYDLKYCNESCMNFNVEGDLDKITAKVLIISCKQDPHFPPELDGIPMSEMIENSKLLIMDSELGHLCFNELETISDELKEFMGEFGDS
;
A
#
# COMPACT_ATOMS: atom_id res chain seq x y z
N MET A 1 13.83 0.11 -6.43
CA MET A 1 14.23 -1.28 -6.83
C MET A 1 13.58 -1.62 -8.15
N THR A 2 14.27 -2.38 -9.01
CA THR A 2 13.69 -2.96 -10.23
C THR A 2 14.13 -4.40 -10.36
N PHE A 3 13.30 -5.25 -10.94
CA PHE A 3 13.67 -6.61 -11.34
C PHE A 3 12.80 -7.05 -12.53
N GLY A 4 13.14 -8.21 -13.14
CA GLY A 4 12.55 -8.64 -14.38
C GLY A 4 13.20 -7.99 -15.61
N THR A 5 12.67 -8.28 -16.79
CA THR A 5 13.28 -7.89 -18.07
C THR A 5 12.41 -6.85 -18.77
N PRO A 6 12.91 -5.61 -18.98
CA PRO A 6 12.16 -4.62 -19.74
C PRO A 6 12.04 -5.05 -21.20
N LYS A 7 10.85 -4.96 -21.75
CA LYS A 7 10.56 -5.10 -23.17
C LYS A 7 10.24 -3.76 -23.77
N TYR A 8 10.50 -3.63 -25.05
CA TYR A 8 10.35 -2.37 -25.75
C TYR A 8 9.43 -2.54 -26.95
N ASP A 9 8.50 -1.61 -27.09
CA ASP A 9 7.64 -1.51 -28.27
C ASP A 9 8.43 -1.04 -29.52
N ASP A 10 7.75 -0.94 -30.66
CA ASP A 10 8.33 -0.48 -31.92
C ASP A 10 8.87 0.97 -31.89
N ASN A 11 8.42 1.78 -30.89
CA ASN A 11 8.88 3.14 -30.67
C ASN A 11 10.10 3.21 -29.74
N GLY A 12 10.45 2.10 -29.09
CA GLY A 12 11.51 2.00 -28.10
C GLY A 12 11.07 2.41 -26.68
N ASP A 13 9.78 2.51 -26.42
CA ASP A 13 9.23 2.75 -25.09
C ASP A 13 9.07 1.39 -24.34
N ILE A 14 9.26 1.36 -23.02
CA ILE A 14 9.03 0.15 -22.20
C ILE A 14 7.52 -0.07 -22.12
N ASP A 15 7.06 -1.26 -22.54
CA ASP A 15 5.63 -1.61 -22.65
C ASP A 15 5.14 -2.63 -21.60
N ASN A 16 6.05 -3.29 -20.87
CA ASN A 16 5.74 -4.34 -19.91
C ASN A 16 6.03 -3.95 -18.44
N ALA A 17 6.12 -2.66 -18.15
CA ALA A 17 6.42 -2.19 -16.80
C ALA A 17 5.20 -2.34 -15.86
N ILE A 18 5.42 -2.91 -14.68
CA ILE A 18 4.44 -2.98 -13.59
C ILE A 18 4.99 -2.21 -12.39
N LEU A 19 4.22 -1.27 -11.89
CA LEU A 19 4.55 -0.49 -10.71
C LEU A 19 4.00 -1.19 -9.46
N TYR A 20 4.85 -1.45 -8.46
CA TYR A 20 4.43 -1.93 -7.16
C TYR A 20 4.38 -0.78 -6.15
N CYS A 21 3.23 -0.61 -5.50
CA CYS A 21 2.96 0.40 -4.49
C CYS A 21 2.85 -0.27 -3.11
N ALA A 22 3.81 0.01 -2.24
CA ALA A 22 3.83 -0.56 -0.88
C ALA A 22 2.72 0.03 0.01
N GLY A 23 2.39 -0.68 1.10
CA GLY A 23 1.52 -0.18 2.16
C GLY A 23 2.12 0.98 2.95
N SER A 24 1.43 1.42 3.99
CA SER A 24 1.83 2.53 4.85
C SER A 24 3.26 2.36 5.37
N LEU A 25 4.07 3.41 5.28
CA LEU A 25 5.48 3.46 5.66
C LEU A 25 6.36 2.38 4.98
N GLY A 26 5.82 1.64 4.03
CA GLY A 26 6.58 0.66 3.26
C GLY A 26 7.57 1.33 2.32
N ASP A 27 8.73 0.71 2.17
CA ASP A 27 9.73 1.09 1.19
C ASP A 27 9.68 0.17 -0.05
N PHE A 28 10.68 0.29 -0.90
CA PHE A 28 10.81 -0.55 -2.11
C PHE A 28 10.90 -2.06 -1.83
N SER A 29 11.17 -2.49 -0.60
CA SER A 29 11.21 -3.92 -0.24
C SER A 29 9.79 -4.54 -0.13
N GLY A 30 8.75 -3.71 -0.07
CA GLY A 30 7.36 -4.17 -0.09
C GLY A 30 7.04 -5.09 -1.27
N ILE A 31 7.78 -4.96 -2.37
CA ILE A 31 7.66 -5.84 -3.54
C ILE A 31 7.99 -7.32 -3.26
N ASN A 32 8.68 -7.61 -2.14
CA ASN A 32 9.00 -8.98 -1.74
C ASN A 32 7.74 -9.86 -1.59
N LYS A 33 6.57 -9.26 -1.37
CA LYS A 33 5.29 -9.97 -1.27
C LYS A 33 4.88 -10.69 -2.55
N ILE A 34 5.32 -10.21 -3.72
CA ILE A 34 5.01 -10.84 -5.00
C ILE A 34 6.13 -11.75 -5.52
N LEU A 35 7.34 -11.71 -4.91
CA LEU A 35 8.48 -12.52 -5.35
C LEU A 35 8.19 -14.03 -5.45
N PRO A 36 7.40 -14.66 -4.55
CA PRO A 36 7.05 -16.07 -4.68
C PRO A 36 6.31 -16.44 -5.97
N LEU A 37 5.76 -15.46 -6.68
CA LEU A 37 4.97 -15.63 -7.91
C LEU A 37 5.69 -15.09 -9.16
N THR A 38 7.02 -14.93 -9.13
CA THR A 38 7.80 -14.34 -10.23
C THR A 38 8.61 -15.35 -11.05
N GLU A 39 8.51 -16.63 -10.72
CA GLU A 39 9.15 -17.68 -11.51
C GLU A 39 8.48 -17.81 -12.88
N LYS A 40 9.20 -18.44 -13.82
CA LYS A 40 8.72 -18.64 -15.19
C LYS A 40 7.39 -19.40 -15.24
N GLY A 41 6.39 -18.76 -15.81
CA GLY A 41 5.03 -19.30 -15.92
C GLY A 41 4.13 -18.99 -14.73
N ASP A 42 4.62 -18.27 -13.74
CA ASP A 42 3.79 -17.75 -12.66
C ASP A 42 3.06 -16.45 -13.06
N ALA A 43 2.19 -15.97 -12.17
CA ALA A 43 1.36 -14.79 -12.44
C ALA A 43 2.19 -13.54 -12.74
N PHE A 44 3.32 -13.39 -12.07
CA PHE A 44 4.21 -12.23 -12.16
C PHE A 44 5.57 -12.60 -12.77
N ASP A 45 5.58 -13.50 -13.77
CA ASP A 45 6.75 -14.02 -14.46
C ASP A 45 7.76 -12.91 -14.83
N ALA A 46 8.94 -12.94 -14.21
CA ALA A 46 9.99 -11.93 -14.40
C ALA A 46 10.65 -11.98 -15.80
N ASP A 47 10.43 -13.03 -16.59
CA ASP A 47 10.81 -13.07 -18.01
C ASP A 47 9.81 -12.30 -18.90
N LYS A 48 8.58 -12.08 -18.40
CA LYS A 48 7.52 -11.37 -19.12
C LYS A 48 7.41 -9.91 -18.70
N TYR A 49 7.54 -9.61 -17.42
CA TYR A 49 7.26 -8.31 -16.85
C TYR A 49 8.50 -7.63 -16.27
N PHE A 50 8.49 -6.32 -16.30
CA PHE A 50 9.50 -5.46 -15.68
C PHE A 50 8.89 -4.74 -14.48
N PHE A 51 9.32 -5.12 -13.30
CA PHE A 51 8.78 -4.57 -12.05
C PHE A 51 9.59 -3.36 -11.57
N ILE A 52 8.88 -2.33 -11.17
CA ILE A 52 9.44 -1.12 -10.56
C ILE A 52 8.76 -0.94 -9.20
N CYS A 53 9.56 -0.88 -8.14
CA CYS A 53 9.09 -0.48 -6.82
C CYS A 53 9.91 0.68 -6.31
N MET A 54 9.23 1.74 -5.93
CA MET A 54 9.84 2.91 -5.30
C MET A 54 9.17 3.18 -3.96
N SER A 55 9.94 3.70 -3.00
CA SER A 55 9.37 4.24 -1.79
C SER A 55 8.52 5.46 -2.15
N ALA A 56 7.29 5.52 -1.62
CA ALA A 56 6.38 6.63 -1.88
C ALA A 56 6.92 7.95 -1.31
N LEU A 57 6.46 9.07 -1.85
CA LEU A 57 6.68 10.38 -1.23
C LEU A 57 6.23 10.33 0.24
N GLY A 58 7.05 10.80 1.15
CA GLY A 58 6.79 10.78 2.58
C GLY A 58 7.15 9.48 3.30
N SER A 59 7.55 8.42 2.58
CA SER A 59 7.93 7.12 3.15
C SER A 59 9.46 6.96 3.27
N PRO A 60 9.96 6.05 4.12
CA PRO A 60 11.38 5.76 4.24
C PRO A 60 12.02 5.43 2.88
N GLY A 61 13.24 5.93 2.67
CA GLY A 61 13.98 5.72 1.41
C GLY A 61 13.54 6.63 0.25
N SER A 62 12.62 7.58 0.50
CA SER A 62 12.20 8.61 -0.44
C SER A 62 12.38 10.01 0.17
N CYS A 63 11.81 11.04 -0.47
CA CYS A 63 11.71 12.36 0.11
C CYS A 63 10.66 12.32 1.23
N SER A 64 11.11 12.42 2.47
CA SER A 64 10.27 12.30 3.65
C SER A 64 10.65 13.32 4.73
N PRO A 65 9.82 13.52 5.77
CA PRO A 65 10.18 14.37 6.91
C PRO A 65 11.55 14.07 7.50
N SER A 66 11.86 12.78 7.73
CA SER A 66 13.15 12.35 8.30
C SER A 66 14.32 12.51 7.34
N SER A 67 14.14 12.16 6.06
CA SER A 67 15.22 12.19 5.05
C SER A 67 15.66 13.61 4.66
N THR A 68 14.78 14.59 4.84
CA THR A 68 15.03 16.01 4.48
C THR A 68 15.42 16.88 5.67
N ASP A 69 15.45 16.34 6.88
CA ASP A 69 15.59 17.07 8.14
C ASP A 69 14.51 18.16 8.40
N LEU A 70 13.46 18.19 7.58
CA LEU A 70 12.35 19.15 7.77
C LEU A 70 11.44 18.74 8.92
N LYS A 71 11.29 17.45 9.18
CA LYS A 71 10.53 16.87 10.29
C LYS A 71 9.12 17.49 10.39
N ASN A 72 8.76 18.14 11.50
CA ASN A 72 7.46 18.79 11.69
C ASN A 72 7.23 20.02 10.81
N LYS A 73 8.18 20.41 9.96
CA LYS A 73 8.07 21.47 8.95
C LYS A 73 7.97 20.92 7.54
N PHE A 74 7.92 19.61 7.38
CA PHE A 74 7.73 18.99 6.08
C PHE A 74 6.40 19.48 5.47
N PRO A 75 6.33 19.73 4.15
CA PRO A 75 5.08 20.11 3.50
C PRO A 75 4.03 19.01 3.65
N LYS A 76 2.79 19.38 3.96
CA LYS A 76 1.68 18.44 3.88
C LYS A 76 1.51 17.98 2.44
N TYR A 77 1.27 16.70 2.26
CA TYR A 77 1.05 16.08 0.96
C TYR A 77 -0.20 15.18 1.00
N SER A 78 -0.74 14.91 -0.16
CA SER A 78 -1.87 14.03 -0.40
C SER A 78 -1.45 12.82 -1.24
N LEU A 79 -2.33 11.85 -1.42
CA LEU A 79 -2.09 10.72 -2.33
C LEU A 79 -2.00 11.19 -3.79
N VAL A 80 -2.63 12.30 -4.15
CA VAL A 80 -2.46 12.94 -5.48
C VAL A 80 -1.00 13.41 -5.68
N ASP A 81 -0.38 13.97 -4.64
CA ASP A 81 1.03 14.35 -4.70
C ASP A 81 1.94 13.12 -4.83
N VAL A 82 1.59 12.01 -4.16
CA VAL A 82 2.31 10.73 -4.27
C VAL A 82 2.28 10.22 -5.71
N VAL A 83 1.11 10.17 -6.37
CA VAL A 83 1.00 9.67 -7.75
C VAL A 83 1.65 10.61 -8.75
N ASN A 84 1.59 11.94 -8.55
CA ASN A 84 2.30 12.92 -9.36
C ASN A 84 3.82 12.70 -9.29
N PHE A 85 4.35 12.51 -8.08
CA PHE A 85 5.76 12.20 -7.85
C PHE A 85 6.18 10.90 -8.56
N GLN A 86 5.40 9.83 -8.41
CA GLN A 86 5.69 8.53 -9.04
C GLN A 86 5.69 8.65 -10.56
N LYS A 87 4.69 9.30 -11.15
CA LYS A 87 4.59 9.48 -12.60
C LYS A 87 5.74 10.30 -13.14
N GLN A 88 6.11 11.40 -12.47
CA GLN A 88 7.25 12.21 -12.85
C GLN A 88 8.56 11.41 -12.80
N PHE A 89 8.78 10.65 -11.71
CA PHE A 89 9.96 9.80 -11.56
C PHE A 89 10.06 8.75 -12.68
N LEU A 90 8.94 8.06 -13.00
CA LEU A 90 8.90 7.06 -14.08
C LEU A 90 9.25 7.69 -15.43
N SER A 91 8.72 8.87 -15.71
CA SER A 91 9.02 9.62 -16.95
C SER A 91 10.48 10.06 -17.02
N GLU A 92 11.02 10.66 -15.95
CA GLU A 92 12.38 11.21 -15.96
C GLU A 92 13.47 10.13 -15.91
N LYS A 93 13.23 9.04 -15.15
CA LYS A 93 14.23 8.01 -14.92
C LYS A 93 14.23 6.91 -15.98
N PHE A 94 13.06 6.55 -16.51
CA PHE A 94 12.87 5.41 -17.39
C PHE A 94 12.26 5.79 -18.74
N ALA A 95 11.91 7.08 -18.97
CA ALA A 95 11.11 7.55 -20.09
C ALA A 95 9.75 6.85 -20.24
N ILE A 96 9.23 6.26 -19.17
CA ILE A 96 7.94 5.56 -19.13
C ILE A 96 6.81 6.59 -19.20
N LYS A 97 5.92 6.43 -20.17
CA LYS A 97 4.73 7.26 -20.40
C LYS A 97 3.44 6.50 -20.04
N HIS A 98 3.52 5.18 -20.00
CA HIS A 98 2.46 4.26 -19.68
C HIS A 98 3.06 3.04 -18.95
N VAL A 99 2.36 2.45 -18.01
CA VAL A 99 2.73 1.19 -17.36
C VAL A 99 1.68 0.14 -17.70
N LEU A 100 2.08 -1.11 -17.84
CA LEU A 100 1.13 -2.21 -18.04
C LEU A 100 0.15 -2.29 -16.88
N GLY A 101 0.62 -2.08 -15.64
CA GLY A 101 -0.28 -2.03 -14.50
C GLY A 101 0.36 -1.60 -13.19
N LEU A 102 -0.49 -1.54 -12.17
CA LEU A 102 -0.11 -1.28 -10.79
C LEU A 102 -0.55 -2.43 -9.90
N ILE A 103 0.30 -2.75 -8.93
CA ILE A 103 -0.02 -3.67 -7.83
C ILE A 103 0.16 -2.90 -6.53
N GLY A 104 -0.87 -2.82 -5.70
CA GLY A 104 -0.79 -2.13 -4.41
C GLY A 104 -1.58 -2.83 -3.33
N ASN A 105 -1.04 -2.84 -2.09
CA ASN A 105 -1.74 -3.35 -0.92
C ASN A 105 -1.91 -2.26 0.13
N SER A 106 -3.02 -2.28 0.87
CA SER A 106 -3.33 -1.30 1.92
C SER A 106 -3.26 0.13 1.35
N MET A 107 -2.46 1.04 1.91
CA MET A 107 -2.21 2.37 1.33
C MET A 107 -1.74 2.31 -0.13
N GLY A 108 -0.99 1.27 -0.52
CA GLY A 108 -0.60 1.08 -1.93
C GLY A 108 -1.80 0.89 -2.86
N GLY A 109 -2.89 0.31 -2.37
CA GLY A 109 -4.17 0.25 -3.09
C GLY A 109 -4.81 1.63 -3.22
N PHE A 110 -4.76 2.48 -2.17
CA PHE A 110 -5.21 3.89 -2.28
C PHE A 110 -4.44 4.63 -3.38
N VAL A 111 -3.12 4.44 -3.42
CA VAL A 111 -2.25 5.02 -4.46
C VAL A 111 -2.67 4.51 -5.85
N GLY A 112 -2.91 3.21 -6.00
CA GLY A 112 -3.34 2.61 -7.27
C GLY A 112 -4.68 3.17 -7.76
N LEU A 113 -5.67 3.28 -6.88
CA LEU A 113 -6.98 3.88 -7.20
C LEU A 113 -6.83 5.38 -7.54
N THR A 114 -6.05 6.12 -6.74
CA THR A 114 -5.80 7.54 -7.01
C THR A 114 -5.15 7.73 -8.37
N GLN A 115 -4.16 6.91 -8.73
CA GLN A 115 -3.51 7.01 -10.02
C GLN A 115 -4.45 6.68 -11.18
N ALA A 116 -5.29 5.66 -11.03
CA ALA A 116 -6.25 5.29 -12.06
C ALA A 116 -7.34 6.36 -12.29
N ILE A 117 -7.67 7.15 -11.26
CA ILE A 117 -8.59 8.27 -11.34
C ILE A 117 -7.92 9.49 -11.97
N GLU A 118 -6.74 9.88 -11.48
CA GLU A 118 -6.04 11.09 -11.94
C GLU A 118 -5.43 10.91 -13.35
N TYR A 119 -5.09 9.68 -13.71
CA TYR A 119 -4.44 9.33 -14.98
C TYR A 119 -5.06 8.07 -15.59
N PRO A 120 -6.31 8.11 -16.08
CA PRO A 120 -7.04 6.92 -16.54
C PRO A 120 -6.35 6.18 -17.69
N ASP A 121 -5.58 6.87 -18.54
CA ASP A 121 -4.87 6.28 -19.69
C ASP A 121 -3.42 5.86 -19.37
N PHE A 122 -3.01 5.92 -18.10
CA PHE A 122 -1.61 5.66 -17.72
C PHE A 122 -1.31 4.18 -17.46
N GLN A 123 -2.33 3.35 -17.24
CA GLN A 123 -2.21 1.91 -16.95
C GLN A 123 -3.38 1.11 -17.52
N ASP A 124 -3.15 -0.17 -17.85
CA ASP A 124 -4.19 -1.08 -18.33
C ASP A 124 -4.90 -1.78 -17.16
N PHE A 125 -4.18 -2.07 -16.06
CA PHE A 125 -4.80 -2.70 -14.89
C PHE A 125 -4.33 -2.11 -13.55
N VAL A 126 -5.14 -2.38 -12.51
CA VAL A 126 -4.79 -2.16 -11.10
C VAL A 126 -5.14 -3.41 -10.30
N ILE A 127 -4.18 -3.97 -9.55
CA ILE A 127 -4.43 -4.95 -8.49
C ILE A 127 -4.46 -4.19 -7.16
N CYS A 128 -5.66 -4.06 -6.58
CA CYS A 128 -5.93 -3.35 -5.34
C CYS A 128 -6.19 -4.35 -4.22
N GLY A 129 -5.19 -4.61 -3.38
CA GLY A 129 -5.23 -5.64 -2.36
C GLY A 129 -5.42 -5.10 -0.94
N VAL A 130 -6.28 -5.75 -0.14
CA VAL A 130 -6.56 -5.42 1.27
C VAL A 130 -6.62 -3.91 1.49
N SER A 131 -7.51 -3.26 0.76
CA SER A 131 -7.57 -1.80 0.64
C SER A 131 -9.01 -1.32 0.58
N SER A 132 -9.20 -0.01 0.61
CA SER A 132 -10.50 0.65 0.58
C SER A 132 -10.52 1.78 -0.44
N TYR A 133 -11.71 2.24 -0.78
CA TYR A 133 -11.94 3.45 -1.57
C TYR A 133 -12.12 4.71 -0.69
N LYS A 134 -12.13 4.54 0.63
CA LYS A 134 -12.16 5.65 1.59
C LYS A 134 -11.67 5.22 2.97
N VAL A 135 -11.05 6.13 3.70
CA VAL A 135 -10.76 5.97 5.13
C VAL A 135 -11.93 6.54 5.92
N ALA A 136 -12.70 5.66 6.57
CA ALA A 136 -13.92 6.01 7.29
C ALA A 136 -14.12 5.11 8.51
N GLY A 137 -15.08 5.46 9.39
CA GLY A 137 -15.44 4.64 10.53
C GLY A 137 -14.27 4.33 11.46
N HIS A 138 -13.96 3.04 11.66
CA HIS A 138 -12.90 2.60 12.56
C HIS A 138 -11.51 3.06 12.10
N ASP A 139 -11.24 3.04 10.79
CA ASP A 139 -9.93 3.44 10.24
C ASP A 139 -9.67 4.93 10.42
N TYR A 140 -10.71 5.75 10.22
CA TYR A 140 -10.61 7.18 10.53
C TYR A 140 -10.36 7.43 12.03
N ILE A 141 -11.07 6.69 12.90
CA ILE A 141 -10.88 6.79 14.35
C ILE A 141 -9.48 6.36 14.75
N LEU A 142 -8.96 5.27 14.18
CA LEU A 142 -7.59 4.80 14.41
C LEU A 142 -6.58 5.87 13.97
N SER A 143 -6.72 6.39 12.76
CA SER A 143 -5.86 7.48 12.24
C SER A 143 -5.90 8.72 13.15
N LYS A 144 -7.08 9.10 13.62
CA LYS A 144 -7.22 10.20 14.59
C LYS A 144 -6.57 9.87 15.93
N PHE A 145 -6.66 8.63 16.39
CA PHE A 145 -6.05 8.21 17.65
C PHE A 145 -4.52 8.25 17.55
N VAL A 146 -3.94 7.77 16.46
CA VAL A 146 -2.50 7.89 16.17
C VAL A 146 -2.08 9.37 16.13
N ASP A 147 -2.83 10.21 15.44
CA ASP A 147 -2.59 11.66 15.35
C ASP A 147 -2.58 12.33 16.74
N GLU A 148 -3.58 12.05 17.57
CA GLU A 148 -3.69 12.58 18.93
C GLU A 148 -2.55 12.11 19.85
N ILE A 149 -2.17 10.83 19.77
CA ILE A 149 -1.02 10.31 20.54
C ILE A 149 0.24 11.11 20.18
N ILE A 150 0.54 11.29 18.91
CA ILE A 150 1.76 11.95 18.44
C ILE A 150 1.74 13.43 18.84
N THR A 151 0.64 14.13 18.57
CA THR A 151 0.54 15.57 18.78
C THR A 151 0.36 15.97 20.23
N SER A 152 -0.03 15.05 21.11
CA SER A 152 -0.11 15.28 22.56
C SER A 152 1.26 15.38 23.23
N ASP A 153 2.32 14.86 22.60
CA ASP A 153 3.67 14.97 23.14
C ASP A 153 4.23 16.39 22.91
N PRO A 154 4.57 17.13 23.96
CA PRO A 154 5.07 18.51 23.83
C PRO A 154 6.39 18.60 23.08
N ASP A 155 7.14 17.50 22.99
CA ASP A 155 8.41 17.46 22.28
C ASP A 155 8.21 17.35 20.76
N TYR A 156 7.04 16.93 20.27
CA TYR A 156 6.74 16.89 18.85
C TYR A 156 7.00 18.22 18.12
N ALA A 157 6.59 19.33 18.78
CA ALA A 157 6.77 20.66 18.21
C ALA A 157 8.24 21.12 18.13
N LYS A 158 9.16 20.47 18.87
CA LYS A 158 10.59 20.83 18.88
C LYS A 158 11.32 20.43 17.59
N GLY A 159 10.82 19.46 16.86
CA GLY A 159 11.44 18.97 15.64
C GLY A 159 12.70 18.10 15.88
N GLU A 160 12.90 17.61 17.10
CA GLU A 160 14.04 16.79 17.50
C GLU A 160 13.55 15.49 18.13
N MET A 161 14.20 14.38 17.81
CA MET A 161 13.88 13.09 18.41
C MET A 161 14.35 13.06 19.86
N THR A 162 13.40 12.99 20.80
CA THR A 162 13.65 12.90 22.25
C THR A 162 13.26 11.53 22.78
N TYR A 163 13.68 11.20 24.00
CA TYR A 163 13.25 9.97 24.66
C TYR A 163 11.71 9.90 24.82
N SER A 164 11.06 11.03 25.04
CA SER A 164 9.59 11.12 25.07
C SER A 164 9.00 10.73 23.74
N LEU A 165 9.48 11.31 22.63
CA LEU A 165 8.98 11.01 21.30
C LEU A 165 9.23 9.55 20.86
N ILE A 166 10.32 8.93 21.29
CA ILE A 166 10.56 7.50 21.05
C ILE A 166 9.46 6.65 21.71
N ARG A 167 9.09 6.97 22.96
CA ARG A 167 7.98 6.31 23.66
C ARG A 167 6.64 6.56 22.99
N THR A 168 6.41 7.81 22.58
CA THR A 168 5.19 8.22 21.88
C THR A 168 5.04 7.51 20.54
N LEU A 169 6.12 7.41 19.75
CA LEU A 169 6.17 6.64 18.52
C LEU A 169 5.73 5.18 18.76
N ARG A 170 6.37 4.54 19.75
CA ARG A 170 6.05 3.15 20.08
C ARG A 170 4.56 2.97 20.43
N ILE A 171 3.99 3.87 21.24
CA ILE A 171 2.56 3.80 21.61
C ILE A 171 1.66 4.03 20.40
N ALA A 172 1.99 4.99 19.54
CA ALA A 172 1.23 5.25 18.33
C ALA A 172 1.21 4.04 17.39
N CYS A 173 2.38 3.40 17.18
CA CYS A 173 2.45 2.20 16.36
C CYS A 173 1.71 1.02 16.98
N LEU A 174 1.78 0.83 18.30
CA LEU A 174 1.04 -0.24 18.99
C LEU A 174 -0.49 -0.13 18.84
N ALA A 175 -1.03 1.04 18.51
CA ALA A 175 -2.44 1.18 18.18
C ALA A 175 -2.85 0.35 16.94
N GLU A 176 -1.93 0.10 16.03
CA GLU A 176 -2.13 -0.68 14.80
C GLU A 176 -2.09 -2.21 15.05
N PHE A 177 -1.57 -2.67 16.19
CA PHE A 177 -1.34 -4.10 16.45
C PHE A 177 -2.60 -4.96 16.27
N ASN A 178 -3.77 -4.46 16.67
CA ASN A 178 -5.04 -5.18 16.55
C ASN A 178 -5.58 -5.30 15.12
N PHE A 179 -4.97 -4.61 14.16
CA PHE A 179 -5.47 -4.52 12.79
C PHE A 179 -4.66 -5.35 11.79
N GLY A 180 -3.60 -6.03 12.23
CA GLY A 180 -2.80 -6.91 11.38
C GLY A 180 -3.48 -8.26 11.17
N LEU A 181 -3.45 -9.09 12.20
CA LEU A 181 -4.00 -10.44 12.17
C LEU A 181 -5.53 -10.47 12.33
N SER A 182 -6.15 -11.57 11.91
CA SER A 182 -7.57 -11.82 12.15
C SER A 182 -7.91 -11.85 13.65
N LYS A 183 -9.15 -11.53 13.98
CA LYS A 183 -9.65 -11.65 15.37
C LYS A 183 -9.61 -13.08 15.87
N GLU A 184 -9.81 -14.03 14.98
CA GLU A 184 -9.76 -15.48 15.24
C GLU A 184 -8.35 -15.91 15.62
N ALA A 185 -7.34 -15.50 14.82
CA ALA A 185 -5.93 -15.79 15.13
C ALA A 185 -5.49 -15.19 16.46
N LEU A 186 -5.80 -13.91 16.71
CA LEU A 186 -5.48 -13.26 17.99
C LEU A 186 -6.16 -13.96 19.18
N ARG A 187 -7.41 -14.41 19.02
CA ARG A 187 -8.14 -15.10 20.07
C ARG A 187 -7.61 -16.51 20.35
N ALA A 188 -7.02 -17.16 19.37
CA ALA A 188 -6.45 -18.51 19.52
C ALA A 188 -5.11 -18.52 20.27
N MET A 189 -4.38 -17.39 20.27
CA MET A 189 -3.09 -17.26 20.94
C MET A 189 -3.25 -17.21 22.47
N ALA A 190 -2.24 -17.73 23.19
CA ALA A 190 -2.16 -17.55 24.63
C ALA A 190 -1.83 -16.09 24.98
N ASN A 191 -2.29 -15.61 26.14
CA ASN A 191 -2.02 -14.22 26.57
C ASN A 191 -0.52 -13.91 26.69
N GLU A 192 0.29 -14.89 27.08
CA GLU A 192 1.74 -14.79 27.19
C GLU A 192 2.38 -14.57 25.81
N GLU A 193 1.94 -15.33 24.81
CA GLU A 193 2.37 -15.20 23.42
C GLU A 193 1.94 -13.84 22.82
N LEU A 194 0.69 -13.44 23.06
CA LEU A 194 0.20 -12.12 22.62
C LEU A 194 1.02 -10.98 23.24
N ALA A 195 1.38 -11.09 24.53
CA ALA A 195 2.20 -10.08 25.19
C ALA A 195 3.59 -10.01 24.58
N GLU A 196 4.21 -11.16 24.25
CA GLU A 196 5.52 -11.21 23.58
C GLU A 196 5.46 -10.61 22.17
N ASN A 197 4.46 -10.99 21.39
CA ASN A 197 4.27 -10.44 20.02
C ASN A 197 4.02 -8.92 20.05
N PHE A 198 3.23 -8.44 21.02
CA PHE A 198 2.97 -7.01 21.20
C PHE A 198 4.25 -6.23 21.53
N GLU A 199 5.10 -6.76 22.44
CA GLU A 199 6.39 -6.15 22.78
C GLU A 199 7.34 -6.17 21.58
N THR A 200 7.41 -7.30 20.85
CA THR A 200 8.25 -7.46 19.66
C THR A 200 7.86 -6.45 18.59
N PHE A 201 6.57 -6.39 18.24
CA PHE A 201 6.05 -5.42 17.27
C PHE A 201 6.38 -3.97 17.67
N GLY A 202 6.13 -3.60 18.93
CA GLY A 202 6.44 -2.26 19.41
C GLY A 202 7.93 -1.91 19.33
N ASN A 203 8.83 -2.88 19.47
CA ASN A 203 10.27 -2.66 19.35
C ASN A 203 10.72 -2.55 17.89
N GLU A 204 10.18 -3.38 17.01
CA GLU A 204 10.46 -3.31 15.55
C GLU A 204 10.04 -1.96 14.98
N MET A 205 8.90 -1.43 15.41
CA MET A 205 8.40 -0.13 14.96
C MET A 205 9.25 1.08 15.40
N LEU A 206 10.21 0.89 16.31
CA LEU A 206 11.16 1.96 16.68
C LEU A 206 12.19 2.27 15.56
N GLU A 207 12.26 1.45 14.53
CA GLU A 207 13.04 1.77 13.32
C GLU A 207 12.35 2.83 12.44
N THR A 208 11.06 3.10 12.69
CA THR A 208 10.28 4.12 12.00
C THR A 208 10.56 5.52 12.59
N ASP A 209 10.45 6.55 11.77
CA ASP A 209 10.50 7.94 12.24
C ASP A 209 9.09 8.46 12.57
N ILE A 210 8.93 9.15 13.69
CA ILE A 210 7.63 9.66 14.16
C ILE A 210 7.04 10.72 13.22
N TYR A 211 7.89 11.50 12.56
CA TYR A 211 7.43 12.53 11.61
C TYR A 211 6.98 11.86 10.30
N ASP A 212 7.70 10.83 9.83
CA ASP A 212 7.28 10.04 8.67
C ASP A 212 5.93 9.38 8.95
N LEU A 213 5.76 8.74 10.11
CA LEU A 213 4.48 8.17 10.54
C LEU A 213 3.35 9.21 10.56
N LYS A 214 3.60 10.37 11.19
CA LYS A 214 2.60 11.44 11.32
C LYS A 214 2.11 11.94 9.96
N TYR A 215 3.03 12.24 9.05
CA TYR A 215 2.67 12.79 7.73
C TYR A 215 2.04 11.73 6.82
N CYS A 216 2.50 10.48 6.88
CA CYS A 216 1.88 9.36 6.18
C CYS A 216 0.44 9.15 6.65
N ASN A 217 0.21 9.05 7.97
CA ASN A 217 -1.12 8.94 8.56
C ASN A 217 -2.04 10.10 8.14
N GLU A 218 -1.54 11.34 8.18
CA GLU A 218 -2.31 12.53 7.79
C GLU A 218 -2.68 12.52 6.30
N SER A 219 -1.79 12.02 5.43
CA SER A 219 -2.05 11.93 3.99
C SER A 219 -3.16 10.93 3.64
N CYS A 220 -3.32 9.88 4.45
CA CYS A 220 -4.33 8.84 4.27
C CYS A 220 -5.65 9.13 4.99
N MET A 221 -5.60 9.79 6.15
CA MET A 221 -6.74 9.96 7.06
C MET A 221 -8.00 10.53 6.39
N ASN A 222 -7.84 11.37 5.38
CA ASN A 222 -8.96 11.98 4.66
C ASN A 222 -9.13 11.41 3.24
N PHE A 223 -8.52 10.25 2.96
CA PHE A 223 -8.68 9.60 1.67
C PHE A 223 -10.12 9.21 1.43
N ASN A 224 -10.69 9.66 0.33
CA ASN A 224 -12.02 9.31 -0.13
C ASN A 224 -12.13 9.56 -1.64
N VAL A 225 -12.28 8.50 -2.41
CA VAL A 225 -12.46 8.53 -3.86
C VAL A 225 -13.81 7.95 -4.30
N GLU A 226 -14.75 7.77 -3.37
CA GLU A 226 -16.07 7.17 -3.62
C GLU A 226 -16.80 7.81 -4.80
N GLY A 227 -16.75 9.13 -4.92
CA GLY A 227 -17.41 9.88 -5.99
C GLY A 227 -16.69 9.88 -7.34
N ASP A 228 -15.52 9.24 -7.43
CA ASP A 228 -14.65 9.29 -8.60
C ASP A 228 -14.29 7.90 -9.17
N LEU A 229 -14.79 6.83 -8.55
CA LEU A 229 -14.48 5.44 -8.95
C LEU A 229 -15.00 5.10 -10.36
N ASP A 230 -16.03 5.75 -10.82
CA ASP A 230 -16.59 5.62 -12.17
C ASP A 230 -15.67 6.18 -13.27
N LYS A 231 -14.64 6.96 -12.91
CA LYS A 231 -13.61 7.46 -13.84
C LYS A 231 -12.57 6.43 -14.19
N ILE A 232 -12.48 5.32 -13.44
CA ILE A 232 -11.47 4.29 -13.63
C ILE A 232 -11.81 3.48 -14.90
N THR A 233 -10.94 3.59 -15.91
CA THR A 233 -11.07 2.85 -17.18
C THR A 233 -10.25 1.56 -17.17
N ALA A 234 -9.18 1.52 -16.39
CA ALA A 234 -8.34 0.34 -16.20
C ALA A 234 -9.13 -0.83 -15.63
N LYS A 235 -8.70 -2.06 -15.93
CA LYS A 235 -9.27 -3.26 -15.30
C LYS A 235 -8.78 -3.37 -13.86
N VAL A 236 -9.68 -3.52 -12.89
CA VAL A 236 -9.32 -3.57 -11.47
C VAL A 236 -9.54 -4.98 -10.91
N LEU A 237 -8.49 -5.62 -10.40
CA LEU A 237 -8.62 -6.78 -9.53
C LEU A 237 -8.61 -6.32 -8.07
N ILE A 238 -9.74 -6.47 -7.41
CA ILE A 238 -9.89 -6.17 -5.98
C ILE A 238 -9.64 -7.45 -5.22
N ILE A 239 -8.63 -7.47 -4.35
CA ILE A 239 -8.33 -8.60 -3.47
C ILE A 239 -8.66 -8.19 -2.04
N SER A 240 -9.70 -8.78 -1.46
CA SER A 240 -10.08 -8.58 -0.07
C SER A 240 -9.78 -9.83 0.76
N CYS A 241 -9.66 -9.69 2.07
CA CYS A 241 -9.60 -10.82 2.99
C CYS A 241 -10.85 -10.86 3.87
N LYS A 242 -11.46 -12.02 3.97
CA LYS A 242 -12.68 -12.23 4.76
C LYS A 242 -12.49 -11.87 6.24
N GLN A 243 -11.30 -12.09 6.76
CA GLN A 243 -10.96 -11.85 8.16
C GLN A 243 -10.19 -10.53 8.37
N ASP A 244 -10.10 -9.67 7.35
CA ASP A 244 -9.40 -8.39 7.48
C ASP A 244 -10.12 -7.49 8.51
N PRO A 245 -9.47 -7.16 9.64
CA PRO A 245 -10.08 -6.28 10.64
C PRO A 245 -10.02 -4.79 10.24
N HIS A 246 -9.19 -4.45 9.26
CA HIS A 246 -9.00 -3.09 8.75
C HIS A 246 -10.04 -2.76 7.66
N PHE A 247 -10.03 -3.54 6.57
CA PHE A 247 -10.90 -3.34 5.40
C PHE A 247 -11.73 -4.60 5.11
N PRO A 248 -12.76 -4.86 5.93
CA PRO A 248 -13.61 -6.05 5.74
C PRO A 248 -14.35 -5.97 4.41
N PRO A 249 -14.47 -7.10 3.68
CA PRO A 249 -15.05 -7.11 2.33
C PRO A 249 -16.42 -6.45 2.23
N GLU A 250 -17.26 -6.60 3.24
CA GLU A 250 -18.63 -6.09 3.26
C GLU A 250 -18.70 -4.55 3.28
N LEU A 251 -17.66 -3.88 3.80
CA LEU A 251 -17.61 -2.43 3.91
C LEU A 251 -16.75 -1.79 2.81
N ASP A 252 -15.82 -2.57 2.21
CA ASP A 252 -14.80 -2.04 1.31
C ASP A 252 -14.80 -2.74 -0.05
N GLY A 253 -14.33 -3.97 -0.15
CA GLY A 253 -14.15 -4.66 -1.43
C GLY A 253 -15.43 -4.90 -2.20
N ILE A 254 -16.51 -5.31 -1.55
CA ILE A 254 -17.80 -5.55 -2.20
C ILE A 254 -18.38 -4.24 -2.74
N PRO A 255 -18.57 -3.16 -1.94
CA PRO A 255 -19.04 -1.88 -2.47
C PRO A 255 -18.13 -1.31 -3.57
N MET A 256 -16.81 -1.42 -3.42
CA MET A 256 -15.87 -0.95 -4.43
C MET A 256 -16.06 -1.69 -5.78
N SER A 257 -16.29 -3.00 -5.74
CA SER A 257 -16.53 -3.80 -6.95
C SER A 257 -17.85 -3.47 -7.64
N GLU A 258 -18.83 -2.95 -6.91
CA GLU A 258 -20.11 -2.50 -7.46
C GLU A 258 -20.02 -1.11 -8.11
N MET A 259 -19.05 -0.29 -7.68
CA MET A 259 -18.84 1.08 -8.17
C MET A 259 -17.85 1.18 -9.34
N ILE A 260 -16.96 0.21 -9.51
CA ILE A 260 -15.99 0.17 -10.61
C ILE A 260 -16.52 -0.78 -11.69
N GLU A 261 -16.90 -0.25 -12.85
CA GLU A 261 -17.53 -1.03 -13.93
C GLU A 261 -16.65 -2.21 -14.41
N ASN A 262 -15.34 -1.97 -14.59
CA ASN A 262 -14.40 -2.99 -15.08
C ASN A 262 -13.60 -3.60 -13.92
N SER A 263 -14.29 -4.23 -12.97
CA SER A 263 -13.65 -4.85 -11.82
C SER A 263 -13.96 -6.33 -11.66
N LYS A 264 -13.04 -7.05 -11.01
CA LYS A 264 -13.21 -8.43 -10.52
C LYS A 264 -12.87 -8.43 -9.02
N LEU A 265 -13.77 -8.97 -8.20
CA LEU A 265 -13.54 -9.13 -6.76
C LEU A 265 -13.09 -10.55 -6.46
N LEU A 266 -12.02 -10.68 -5.69
CA LEU A 266 -11.53 -11.92 -5.13
C LEU A 266 -11.46 -11.80 -3.61
N ILE A 267 -12.08 -12.73 -2.89
CA ILE A 267 -12.08 -12.75 -1.42
C ILE A 267 -11.25 -13.93 -0.93
N MET A 268 -10.11 -13.64 -0.33
CA MET A 268 -9.24 -14.62 0.33
C MET A 268 -9.84 -15.02 1.69
N ASP A 269 -9.61 -16.26 2.09
CA ASP A 269 -9.91 -16.75 3.45
C ASP A 269 -8.57 -17.01 4.14
N SER A 270 -8.14 -16.10 5.04
CA SER A 270 -6.83 -16.16 5.68
C SER A 270 -6.86 -15.61 7.11
N GLU A 271 -6.32 -16.39 8.04
CA GLU A 271 -6.13 -15.96 9.42
C GLU A 271 -5.10 -14.81 9.56
N LEU A 272 -4.30 -14.55 8.53
CA LEU A 272 -3.42 -13.38 8.51
C LEU A 272 -4.20 -12.05 8.42
N GLY A 273 -5.50 -12.08 8.11
CA GLY A 273 -6.33 -10.88 8.10
C GLY A 273 -5.80 -9.82 7.12
N HIS A 274 -5.45 -8.62 7.62
CA HIS A 274 -4.88 -7.55 6.80
C HIS A 274 -3.52 -7.92 6.17
N LEU A 275 -2.81 -8.87 6.76
CA LEU A 275 -1.52 -9.32 6.26
C LEU A 275 -1.63 -10.43 5.21
N CYS A 276 -2.84 -10.82 4.76
CA CYS A 276 -3.06 -11.93 3.81
C CYS A 276 -2.35 -11.72 2.45
N PHE A 277 -1.96 -10.49 2.12
CA PHE A 277 -1.15 -10.20 0.93
C PHE A 277 0.25 -10.84 0.98
N ASN A 278 0.65 -11.42 2.11
CA ASN A 278 1.85 -12.24 2.25
C ASN A 278 1.61 -13.72 1.85
N GLU A 279 0.37 -14.10 1.47
CA GLU A 279 -0.04 -15.45 1.07
C GLU A 279 -0.65 -15.47 -0.34
N LEU A 280 -0.20 -14.59 -1.25
CA LEU A 280 -0.73 -14.50 -2.62
C LEU A 280 -0.59 -15.79 -3.41
N GLU A 281 0.31 -16.70 -3.02
CA GLU A 281 0.45 -18.02 -3.63
C GLU A 281 -0.83 -18.85 -3.50
N THR A 282 -1.63 -18.62 -2.49
CA THR A 282 -2.92 -19.32 -2.27
C THR A 282 -3.97 -19.01 -3.33
N ILE A 283 -3.78 -17.92 -4.07
CA ILE A 283 -4.66 -17.45 -5.17
C ILE A 283 -3.89 -17.34 -6.49
N SER A 284 -2.82 -18.12 -6.65
CA SER A 284 -1.94 -18.02 -7.83
C SER A 284 -2.67 -18.29 -9.15
N ASP A 285 -3.65 -19.19 -9.17
CA ASP A 285 -4.39 -19.53 -10.38
C ASP A 285 -5.30 -18.37 -10.82
N GLU A 286 -5.97 -17.70 -9.89
CA GLU A 286 -6.79 -16.52 -10.16
C GLU A 286 -5.96 -15.33 -10.62
N LEU A 287 -4.76 -15.17 -10.04
CA LEU A 287 -3.80 -14.15 -10.48
C LEU A 287 -3.28 -14.47 -11.88
N LYS A 288 -2.98 -15.73 -12.21
CA LYS A 288 -2.59 -16.15 -13.55
C LYS A 288 -3.69 -15.89 -14.57
N GLU A 289 -4.94 -16.20 -14.23
CA GLU A 289 -6.09 -15.92 -15.08
C GLU A 289 -6.19 -14.42 -15.38
N PHE A 290 -6.10 -13.57 -14.33
CA PHE A 290 -6.17 -12.12 -14.49
C PHE A 290 -5.00 -11.57 -15.33
N MET A 291 -3.78 -11.96 -14.99
CA MET A 291 -2.57 -11.50 -15.71
C MET A 291 -2.50 -12.03 -17.15
N GLY A 292 -3.12 -13.19 -17.43
CA GLY A 292 -3.21 -13.75 -18.78
C GLY A 292 -3.94 -12.86 -19.78
N GLU A 293 -4.75 -11.94 -19.31
CA GLU A 293 -5.44 -10.97 -20.18
C GLU A 293 -4.49 -9.87 -20.72
N PHE A 294 -3.29 -9.70 -20.12
CA PHE A 294 -2.33 -8.64 -20.43
C PHE A 294 -0.97 -9.18 -20.96
N GLY A 295 -0.85 -10.50 -21.11
CA GLY A 295 0.47 -11.15 -21.34
C GLY A 295 0.82 -11.52 -22.78
N ASP A 296 -0.05 -11.31 -23.76
CA ASP A 296 0.11 -11.75 -25.15
C ASP A 296 0.04 -10.58 -26.17
N SER A 297 0.64 -9.44 -25.85
CA SER A 297 0.80 -8.34 -26.81
C SER A 297 2.19 -8.33 -27.41
#